data_cec1b28517776fb997360731eb239b62
#
_entry.id   cec1b28517776fb997360731eb239b62
#
_cell.length_a   1.000
_cell.length_b   1.000
_cell.length_c   1.000
_cell.angle_alpha   90.00
_cell.angle_beta   90.00
_cell.angle_gamma   90.00
#
_symmetry.space_group_name_H-M   'P 1'
#
loop_
_entity.id
_entity.type
_entity.pdbx_description
1 polymer ?
#
loop_
_entity_poly.entity_id
_entity_poly.type
_entity_poly.pdbx_seq_one_letter_code
_entity_poly.pdbx_strand_id
1 'polypeptide(L)'
;MALKELPKGVYLYYSKTYPKHARVIKSDPFVGLYLLQSAPSEYVYTLRDLDKDALIRPMASIGDKEALEARLLVGQKGYDRYAQISQKTQKNGVISNICYQMLGLGVGGNGFIETKFIKRFLNQKEPYYGDIGVRLEERHKRLVVTQFDPFFPKNPFLKNDEILAINDYKIHSLAEFEWVVSNLKYQSLAKVKIKRNHQIKEVTLKVNKRYGGFLLKDTFLERYGIALDKRFTITKIGSHLPKGLDFLKLGDRILWVNRKNVASNPKALREALSANKIELLVWREGFEFYIKVR
;
A
#
# COMPACT_ATOMS: atom_id res chain seq x y z
N MET A 1 20.80 4.46 -4.42
CA MET A 1 21.26 3.66 -5.57
C MET A 1 21.16 4.49 -6.84
N ALA A 2 22.27 4.67 -7.59
CA ALA A 2 22.25 5.37 -8.87
C ALA A 2 21.78 4.42 -9.99
N LEU A 3 20.88 4.92 -10.84
CA LEU A 3 20.29 4.16 -11.94
C LEU A 3 20.52 4.89 -13.26
N LYS A 4 20.73 4.15 -14.34
CA LYS A 4 20.87 4.69 -15.70
C LYS A 4 19.63 5.48 -16.14
N GLU A 5 18.46 5.10 -15.65
CA GLU A 5 17.16 5.73 -15.91
C GLU A 5 16.95 7.05 -15.16
N LEU A 6 17.88 7.42 -14.27
CA LEU A 6 17.82 8.66 -13.47
C LEU A 6 18.87 9.69 -13.89
N PRO A 7 18.60 10.99 -13.71
CA PRO A 7 19.61 12.02 -13.87
C PRO A 7 20.83 11.80 -12.96
N LYS A 8 22.00 12.29 -13.39
CA LYS A 8 23.22 12.25 -12.55
C LYS A 8 22.96 12.92 -11.19
N GLY A 9 23.43 12.29 -10.12
CA GLY A 9 23.23 12.79 -8.76
C GLY A 9 21.86 12.51 -8.16
N VAL A 10 21.00 11.76 -8.85
CA VAL A 10 19.71 11.29 -8.34
C VAL A 10 19.79 9.81 -7.98
N TYR A 11 19.32 9.46 -6.79
CA TYR A 11 19.46 8.13 -6.23
C TYR A 11 18.12 7.55 -5.79
N LEU A 12 17.85 6.31 -6.17
CA LEU A 12 16.78 5.50 -5.60
C LEU A 12 17.12 5.11 -4.16
N TYR A 13 16.18 5.28 -3.27
CA TYR A 13 16.34 4.99 -1.83
C TYR A 13 15.07 4.39 -1.25
N TYR A 14 15.23 3.41 -0.37
CA TYR A 14 14.13 2.80 0.38
C TYR A 14 14.21 3.17 1.87
N SER A 15 13.09 3.61 2.43
CA SER A 15 12.91 3.79 3.87
C SER A 15 11.45 3.66 4.26
N LYS A 16 11.16 3.00 5.40
CA LYS A 16 9.81 2.98 5.99
C LYS A 16 9.39 4.33 6.58
N THR A 17 10.34 5.22 6.81
CA THR A 17 10.11 6.56 7.34
C THR A 17 10.67 7.59 6.39
N TYR A 18 10.11 8.80 6.40
CA TYR A 18 10.59 9.89 5.56
C TYR A 18 12.05 10.25 5.91
N PRO A 19 12.98 10.33 4.93
CA PRO A 19 14.40 10.62 5.14
C PRO A 19 14.63 12.13 5.40
N LYS A 20 14.42 12.57 6.64
CA LYS A 20 14.42 13.99 7.04
C LYS A 20 15.75 14.73 6.77
N HIS A 21 16.88 14.02 6.73
CA HIS A 21 18.23 14.60 6.58
C HIS A 21 18.74 14.53 5.14
N ALA A 22 17.90 14.18 4.18
CA ALA A 22 18.26 14.08 2.77
C ALA A 22 17.42 15.02 1.91
N ARG A 23 17.98 15.51 0.81
CA ARG A 23 17.23 16.28 -0.18
C ARG A 23 16.35 15.33 -1.01
N VAL A 24 15.09 15.19 -0.62
CA VAL A 24 14.10 14.36 -1.30
C VAL A 24 13.52 15.14 -2.47
N ILE A 25 13.60 14.59 -3.68
CA ILE A 25 13.02 15.17 -4.91
C ILE A 25 11.75 14.45 -5.36
N LYS A 26 11.56 13.20 -4.94
CA LYS A 26 10.35 12.41 -5.17
C LYS A 26 10.13 11.44 -4.02
N SER A 27 8.89 11.24 -3.62
CA SER A 27 8.56 10.33 -2.53
C SER A 27 7.31 9.52 -2.84
N ASP A 28 7.32 8.25 -2.45
CA ASP A 28 6.14 7.41 -2.38
C ASP A 28 6.11 6.71 -1.00
N PRO A 29 5.45 7.31 -0.02
CA PRO A 29 5.39 6.76 1.32
C PRO A 29 4.56 5.48 1.43
N PHE A 30 3.70 5.17 0.45
CA PHE A 30 2.94 3.90 0.41
C PHE A 30 3.85 2.68 0.34
N VAL A 31 4.98 2.82 -0.35
CA VAL A 31 5.93 1.71 -0.58
C VAL A 31 7.32 2.01 -0.03
N GLY A 32 7.51 3.21 0.54
CA GLY A 32 8.78 3.64 1.13
C GLY A 32 9.88 3.90 0.10
N LEU A 33 9.54 4.25 -1.14
CA LEU A 33 10.50 4.60 -2.18
C LEU A 33 10.66 6.12 -2.29
N TYR A 34 11.90 6.53 -2.43
CA TYR A 34 12.30 7.94 -2.52
C TYR A 34 13.34 8.13 -3.63
N LEU A 35 13.34 9.29 -4.26
CA LEU A 35 14.48 9.79 -5.01
C LEU A 35 15.16 10.88 -4.19
N LEU A 36 16.46 10.71 -3.99
CA LEU A 36 17.30 11.63 -3.23
C LEU A 36 18.29 12.29 -4.16
N GLN A 37 18.63 13.54 -3.90
CA GLN A 37 19.70 14.23 -4.59
C GLN A 37 20.99 14.23 -3.75
N SER A 38 22.12 13.88 -4.40
CA SER A 38 23.47 13.87 -3.81
C SER A 38 24.52 14.11 -4.89
N ALA A 39 25.81 14.03 -4.55
CA ALA A 39 26.88 14.12 -5.51
C ALA A 39 26.77 13.01 -6.58
N PRO A 40 27.17 13.27 -7.85
CA PRO A 40 27.11 12.27 -8.90
C PRO A 40 27.98 11.04 -8.60
N SER A 41 27.50 9.85 -9.03
CA SER A 41 28.27 8.59 -9.03
C SER A 41 28.63 8.22 -10.47
N GLU A 42 29.81 7.67 -10.66
CA GLU A 42 30.24 7.10 -11.93
C GLU A 42 29.61 5.72 -12.18
N TYR A 43 29.23 5.04 -11.09
CA TYR A 43 28.64 3.70 -11.16
C TYR A 43 27.13 3.80 -11.15
N VAL A 44 26.50 3.27 -12.18
CA VAL A 44 25.03 3.23 -12.35
C VAL A 44 24.58 1.83 -12.71
N TYR A 45 23.40 1.45 -12.22
CA TYR A 45 22.76 0.17 -12.58
C TYR A 45 21.68 0.39 -13.61
N THR A 46 21.48 -0.62 -14.48
CA THR A 46 20.33 -0.71 -15.40
C THR A 46 19.28 -1.62 -14.79
N LEU A 47 18.01 -1.22 -14.83
CA LEU A 47 16.90 -2.02 -14.30
C LEU A 47 16.54 -3.18 -15.24
N ARG A 48 16.46 -4.38 -14.70
CA ARG A 48 16.02 -5.59 -15.39
C ARG A 48 14.89 -6.26 -14.60
N ASP A 49 13.77 -6.55 -15.26
CA ASP A 49 12.67 -7.27 -14.61
C ASP A 49 13.04 -8.75 -14.41
N LEU A 50 12.51 -9.34 -13.34
CA LEU A 50 12.57 -10.77 -13.14
C LEU A 50 11.81 -11.48 -14.26
N ASP A 51 12.46 -12.43 -14.90
CA ASP A 51 11.86 -13.29 -15.90
C ASP A 51 11.41 -14.64 -15.30
N LYS A 52 10.83 -15.51 -16.13
CA LYS A 52 10.35 -16.82 -15.67
C LYS A 52 11.46 -17.74 -15.15
N ASP A 53 12.68 -17.51 -15.61
CA ASP A 53 13.84 -18.32 -15.23
C ASP A 53 14.55 -17.80 -13.98
N ALA A 54 14.07 -16.71 -13.38
CA ALA A 54 14.69 -16.11 -12.21
C ALA A 54 14.76 -17.06 -10.99
N LEU A 55 13.86 -18.05 -10.90
CA LEU A 55 13.87 -19.06 -9.84
C LEU A 55 15.05 -20.04 -9.95
N ILE A 56 15.60 -20.23 -11.16
CA ILE A 56 16.67 -21.20 -11.41
C ILE A 56 18.03 -20.55 -11.65
N ARG A 57 18.05 -19.25 -11.98
CA ARG A 57 19.30 -18.52 -12.22
C ARG A 57 19.87 -17.96 -10.94
N PRO A 58 21.19 -17.98 -10.76
CA PRO A 58 21.85 -17.33 -9.63
C PRO A 58 21.70 -15.81 -9.72
N MET A 59 21.63 -15.20 -8.55
CA MET A 59 21.59 -13.76 -8.33
C MET A 59 22.72 -13.37 -7.38
N ALA A 60 23.04 -12.09 -7.31
CA ALA A 60 23.93 -11.54 -6.31
C ALA A 60 23.18 -10.59 -5.38
N SER A 61 23.36 -10.75 -4.07
CA SER A 61 23.01 -9.76 -3.06
C SER A 61 24.24 -8.90 -2.79
N ILE A 62 24.22 -7.66 -3.26
CA ILE A 62 25.35 -6.75 -3.21
C ILE A 62 25.09 -5.68 -2.12
N GLY A 63 25.97 -5.64 -1.15
CA GLY A 63 26.01 -4.64 -0.09
C GLY A 63 27.26 -3.77 -0.19
N ASP A 64 27.52 -2.97 0.86
CA ASP A 64 28.68 -2.05 0.90
C ASP A 64 30.02 -2.79 1.07
N LYS A 65 30.02 -3.98 1.66
CA LYS A 65 31.22 -4.72 2.05
C LYS A 65 31.40 -6.04 1.29
N GLU A 66 30.31 -6.61 0.79
CA GLU A 66 30.31 -7.95 0.22
C GLU A 66 29.26 -8.12 -0.86
N ALA A 67 29.50 -9.08 -1.73
CA ALA A 67 28.53 -9.62 -2.70
C ALA A 67 28.37 -11.13 -2.45
N LEU A 68 27.16 -11.57 -2.23
CA LEU A 68 26.83 -12.96 -1.92
C LEU A 68 26.00 -13.57 -3.05
N GLU A 69 26.37 -14.77 -3.49
CA GLU A 69 25.53 -15.53 -4.42
C GLU A 69 24.22 -15.91 -3.73
N ALA A 70 23.10 -15.69 -4.40
CA ALA A 70 21.78 -15.94 -3.90
C ALA A 70 20.87 -16.58 -4.95
N ARG A 71 19.74 -17.13 -4.50
CA ARG A 71 18.66 -17.64 -5.35
C ARG A 71 17.34 -17.04 -4.92
N LEU A 72 16.44 -16.78 -5.88
CA LEU A 72 15.08 -16.35 -5.59
C LEU A 72 14.32 -17.47 -4.89
N LEU A 73 13.74 -17.17 -3.74
CA LEU A 73 12.86 -18.07 -2.98
C LEU A 73 11.39 -17.80 -3.30
N VAL A 74 11.01 -16.52 -3.29
CA VAL A 74 9.63 -16.06 -3.53
C VAL A 74 9.66 -14.72 -4.24
N GLY A 75 8.90 -14.58 -5.33
CA GLY A 75 8.67 -13.29 -5.98
C GLY A 75 7.78 -12.36 -5.14
N GLN A 76 7.82 -11.06 -5.44
CA GLN A 76 7.06 -10.05 -4.71
C GLN A 76 5.54 -10.22 -4.91
N LYS A 77 4.80 -10.31 -3.81
CA LYS A 77 3.35 -10.59 -3.78
C LYS A 77 2.48 -9.36 -3.44
N GLY A 78 2.97 -8.17 -3.71
CA GLY A 78 2.25 -6.92 -3.42
C GLY A 78 3.22 -5.79 -3.09
N TYR A 79 2.70 -4.64 -2.71
CA TYR A 79 3.51 -3.45 -2.49
C TYR A 79 4.31 -3.48 -1.18
N ASP A 80 3.87 -4.24 -0.19
CA ASP A 80 4.48 -4.42 1.14
C ASP A 80 4.89 -5.87 1.45
N ARG A 81 4.64 -6.80 0.52
CA ARG A 81 5.03 -8.22 0.60
C ARG A 81 6.17 -8.50 -0.36
N TYR A 82 7.38 -8.15 0.09
CA TYR A 82 8.60 -8.15 -0.71
C TYR A 82 8.98 -9.53 -1.24
N ALA A 83 9.72 -9.55 -2.35
CA ALA A 83 10.41 -10.74 -2.83
C ALA A 83 11.48 -11.18 -1.81
N GLN A 84 11.82 -12.47 -1.81
CA GLN A 84 12.80 -13.06 -0.87
C GLN A 84 13.84 -13.87 -1.62
N ILE A 85 15.09 -13.77 -1.16
CA ILE A 85 16.23 -14.57 -1.67
C ILE A 85 16.83 -15.42 -0.55
N SER A 86 17.69 -16.36 -0.93
CA SER A 86 18.33 -17.30 -0.01
C SER A 86 19.39 -16.66 0.91
N GLN A 87 19.80 -15.42 0.65
CA GLN A 87 20.81 -14.69 1.40
C GLN A 87 20.23 -13.44 2.05
N LYS A 88 20.99 -12.88 3.00
CA LYS A 88 20.66 -11.57 3.59
C LYS A 88 20.79 -10.47 2.54
N THR A 89 19.89 -9.50 2.58
CA THR A 89 19.96 -8.28 1.80
C THR A 89 20.36 -7.11 2.69
N GLN A 90 21.25 -6.28 2.22
CA GLN A 90 21.48 -5.00 2.86
C GLN A 90 20.35 -4.03 2.50
N LYS A 91 19.90 -3.23 3.46
CA LYS A 91 18.94 -2.14 3.17
C LYS A 91 19.57 -1.16 2.18
N ASN A 92 18.91 -0.91 1.07
CA ASN A 92 19.42 -0.17 -0.07
C ASN A 92 20.59 -0.84 -0.82
N GLY A 93 20.89 -2.11 -0.55
CA GLY A 93 21.76 -2.94 -1.38
C GLY A 93 21.10 -3.32 -2.68
N VAL A 94 21.86 -3.87 -3.61
CA VAL A 94 21.40 -4.26 -4.93
C VAL A 94 21.21 -5.77 -5.01
N ILE A 95 20.10 -6.19 -5.58
CA ILE A 95 19.94 -7.57 -6.07
C ILE A 95 20.19 -7.52 -7.57
N SER A 96 21.20 -8.23 -8.07
CA SER A 96 21.60 -8.23 -9.47
C SER A 96 21.64 -9.62 -10.08
N ASN A 97 21.62 -9.67 -11.41
CA ASN A 97 22.01 -10.85 -12.16
C ASN A 97 23.53 -10.85 -12.43
N ILE A 98 24.02 -11.90 -13.10
CA ILE A 98 25.44 -12.04 -13.47
C ILE A 98 25.96 -10.96 -14.44
N CYS A 99 25.06 -10.23 -15.11
CA CYS A 99 25.39 -9.13 -16.00
C CYS A 99 25.36 -7.76 -15.29
N TYR A 100 25.39 -7.74 -13.96
CA TYR A 100 25.28 -6.53 -13.13
C TYR A 100 24.05 -5.67 -13.38
N GLN A 101 22.98 -6.24 -13.94
CA GLN A 101 21.70 -5.57 -14.06
C GLN A 101 20.92 -5.71 -12.76
N MET A 102 20.36 -4.62 -12.28
CA MET A 102 19.60 -4.59 -11.03
C MET A 102 18.23 -5.26 -11.22
N LEU A 103 17.97 -6.30 -10.45
CA LEU A 103 16.70 -7.01 -10.35
C LEU A 103 15.82 -6.47 -9.22
N GLY A 104 16.42 -5.80 -8.25
CA GLY A 104 15.68 -5.19 -7.14
C GLY A 104 16.54 -4.47 -6.13
N LEU A 105 15.85 -3.79 -5.21
CA LEU A 105 16.43 -2.99 -4.13
C LEU A 105 16.23 -3.70 -2.78
N GLY A 106 17.30 -4.01 -2.07
CA GLY A 106 17.26 -4.65 -0.76
C GLY A 106 16.54 -3.80 0.29
N VAL A 107 15.69 -4.44 1.09
CA VAL A 107 14.96 -3.82 2.20
C VAL A 107 15.46 -4.24 3.57
N GLY A 108 16.44 -5.13 3.61
CA GLY A 108 16.96 -5.78 4.82
C GLY A 108 16.34 -7.16 5.05
N GLY A 109 16.88 -7.92 6.00
CA GLY A 109 16.55 -9.32 6.19
C GLY A 109 16.99 -10.16 4.96
N ASN A 110 16.07 -10.81 4.30
CA ASN A 110 16.26 -11.48 3.00
C ASN A 110 15.35 -10.90 1.91
N GLY A 111 14.75 -9.74 2.18
CA GLY A 111 13.73 -9.12 1.33
C GLY A 111 14.28 -8.10 0.35
N PHE A 112 13.61 -7.95 -0.79
CA PHE A 112 13.90 -6.90 -1.76
C PHE A 112 12.64 -6.46 -2.53
N ILE A 113 12.67 -5.22 -3.05
CA ILE A 113 11.64 -4.67 -3.92
C ILE A 113 12.04 -4.96 -5.37
N GLU A 114 11.19 -5.67 -6.10
CA GLU A 114 11.43 -5.98 -7.52
C GLU A 114 11.38 -4.74 -8.40
N THR A 115 12.14 -4.76 -9.48
CA THR A 115 12.22 -3.67 -10.47
C THR A 115 10.89 -3.29 -11.07
N LYS A 116 9.94 -4.20 -11.21
CA LYS A 116 8.56 -3.92 -11.64
C LYS A 116 7.91 -2.81 -10.79
N PHE A 117 8.07 -2.86 -9.47
CA PHE A 117 7.53 -1.86 -8.54
C PHE A 117 8.35 -0.57 -8.54
N ILE A 118 9.68 -0.70 -8.70
CA ILE A 118 10.59 0.44 -8.86
C ILE A 118 10.24 1.22 -10.13
N LYS A 119 10.11 0.56 -11.27
CA LYS A 119 9.72 1.19 -12.54
C LYS A 119 8.37 1.90 -12.43
N ARG A 120 7.40 1.27 -11.74
CA ARG A 120 6.12 1.92 -11.49
C ARG A 120 6.30 3.22 -10.70
N PHE A 121 7.08 3.20 -9.62
CA PHE A 121 7.41 4.40 -8.86
C PHE A 121 8.09 5.47 -9.73
N LEU A 122 9.08 5.09 -10.54
CA LEU A 122 9.81 6.03 -11.41
C LEU A 122 8.89 6.70 -12.44
N ASN A 123 7.94 5.96 -13.00
CA ASN A 123 7.03 6.43 -14.04
C ASN A 123 5.84 7.26 -13.52
N GLN A 124 5.55 7.22 -12.24
CA GLN A 124 4.51 8.06 -11.64
C GLN A 124 4.99 9.50 -11.48
N LYS A 125 4.15 10.49 -11.79
CA LYS A 125 4.41 11.90 -11.42
C LYS A 125 4.23 12.12 -9.93
N GLU A 126 3.15 11.59 -9.37
CA GLU A 126 2.78 11.63 -7.95
C GLU A 126 2.39 10.23 -7.46
N PRO A 127 2.51 9.93 -6.17
CA PRO A 127 2.02 8.69 -5.61
C PRO A 127 0.52 8.55 -5.89
N TYR A 128 0.18 7.58 -6.70
CA TYR A 128 -1.20 7.27 -7.02
C TYR A 128 -1.43 5.76 -6.97
N TYR A 129 -2.47 5.37 -6.28
CA TYR A 129 -2.99 4.01 -6.21
C TYR A 129 -4.50 4.07 -6.37
N GLY A 130 -5.04 3.37 -7.36
CA GLY A 130 -6.47 3.22 -7.52
C GLY A 130 -7.09 2.49 -6.32
N ASP A 131 -8.34 2.82 -6.01
CA ASP A 131 -9.12 2.18 -4.95
C ASP A 131 -10.56 1.97 -5.43
N ILE A 132 -11.11 0.81 -5.15
CA ILE A 132 -12.50 0.45 -5.40
C ILE A 132 -13.31 0.30 -4.11
N GLY A 133 -12.77 0.76 -2.99
CA GLY A 133 -13.47 0.84 -1.72
C GLY A 133 -13.58 -0.47 -0.94
N VAL A 134 -12.67 -1.42 -1.16
CA VAL A 134 -12.64 -2.70 -0.43
C VAL A 134 -11.25 -3.09 0.04
N ARG A 135 -11.21 -3.95 1.08
CA ARG A 135 -10.01 -4.67 1.50
C ARG A 135 -10.33 -6.15 1.49
N LEU A 136 -9.40 -6.93 0.94
CA LEU A 136 -9.57 -8.35 0.70
C LEU A 136 -8.65 -9.18 1.56
N GLU A 137 -9.05 -10.42 1.80
CA GLU A 137 -8.17 -11.49 2.27
C GLU A 137 -8.27 -12.66 1.28
N GLU A 138 -7.16 -13.35 1.10
CA GLU A 138 -7.12 -14.61 0.36
C GLU A 138 -7.46 -15.77 1.32
N ARG A 139 -8.58 -16.44 1.09
CA ARG A 139 -9.07 -17.57 1.88
C ARG A 139 -9.34 -18.75 0.97
N HIS A 140 -8.61 -19.85 1.13
CA HIS A 140 -8.76 -21.06 0.31
C HIS A 140 -8.74 -20.75 -1.20
N LYS A 141 -7.76 -19.96 -1.66
CA LYS A 141 -7.61 -19.49 -3.05
C LYS A 141 -8.78 -18.63 -3.57
N ARG A 142 -9.60 -18.09 -2.70
CA ARG A 142 -10.67 -17.13 -3.02
C ARG A 142 -10.35 -15.76 -2.46
N LEU A 143 -10.66 -14.71 -3.20
CA LEU A 143 -10.45 -13.34 -2.78
C LEU A 143 -11.75 -12.79 -2.19
N VAL A 144 -11.81 -12.69 -0.88
CA VAL A 144 -13.02 -12.36 -0.15
C VAL A 144 -12.92 -10.94 0.41
N VAL A 145 -13.95 -10.14 0.21
CA VAL A 145 -14.11 -8.82 0.82
C VAL A 145 -14.28 -8.99 2.32
N THR A 146 -13.29 -8.55 3.09
CA THR A 146 -13.35 -8.57 4.56
C THR A 146 -13.81 -7.24 5.12
N GLN A 147 -13.50 -6.14 4.41
CA GLN A 147 -13.88 -4.78 4.80
C GLN A 147 -14.22 -3.97 3.56
N PHE A 148 -15.22 -3.11 3.69
CA PHE A 148 -15.53 -2.10 2.69
C PHE A 148 -15.38 -0.70 3.31
N ASP A 149 -14.93 0.25 2.51
CA ASP A 149 -14.79 1.65 2.91
C ASP A 149 -16.19 2.28 2.99
N PRO A 150 -16.69 2.64 4.18
CA PRO A 150 -18.02 3.22 4.35
C PRO A 150 -18.13 4.60 3.73
N PHE A 151 -17.00 5.26 3.52
CA PHE A 151 -16.92 6.61 2.96
C PHE A 151 -16.69 6.60 1.44
N PHE A 152 -16.56 5.41 0.83
CA PHE A 152 -16.44 5.31 -0.61
C PHE A 152 -17.80 5.63 -1.27
N PRO A 153 -17.86 6.57 -2.23
CA PRO A 153 -19.11 6.99 -2.84
C PRO A 153 -19.87 5.81 -3.48
N LYS A 154 -21.09 5.57 -3.03
CA LYS A 154 -21.98 4.50 -3.53
C LYS A 154 -21.28 3.15 -3.59
N ASN A 155 -20.56 2.77 -2.52
CA ASN A 155 -19.86 1.51 -2.44
C ASN A 155 -20.83 0.32 -2.67
N PRO A 156 -20.67 -0.47 -3.76
CA PRO A 156 -21.58 -1.54 -4.08
C PRO A 156 -21.26 -2.86 -3.38
N PHE A 157 -20.10 -2.95 -2.71
CA PHE A 157 -19.61 -4.18 -2.12
C PHE A 157 -20.17 -4.43 -0.73
N LEU A 158 -20.27 -5.70 -0.41
CA LEU A 158 -20.64 -6.20 0.91
C LEU A 158 -19.52 -7.10 1.45
N LYS A 159 -19.48 -7.26 2.76
CA LYS A 159 -18.63 -8.26 3.39
C LYS A 159 -18.98 -9.65 2.87
N ASN A 160 -17.97 -10.48 2.64
CA ASN A 160 -18.01 -11.82 2.05
C ASN A 160 -18.31 -11.88 0.54
N ASP A 161 -18.37 -10.77 -0.18
CA ASP A 161 -18.29 -10.82 -1.65
C ASP A 161 -16.97 -11.46 -2.07
N GLU A 162 -16.99 -12.38 -3.01
CA GLU A 162 -15.80 -12.95 -3.64
C GLU A 162 -15.53 -12.20 -4.94
N ILE A 163 -14.32 -11.63 -5.10
CA ILE A 163 -13.91 -10.94 -6.32
C ILE A 163 -13.42 -11.97 -7.34
N LEU A 164 -14.00 -11.96 -8.54
CA LEU A 164 -13.66 -12.90 -9.61
C LEU A 164 -12.89 -12.24 -10.75
N ALA A 165 -13.26 -11.02 -11.15
CA ALA A 165 -12.64 -10.30 -12.24
C ALA A 165 -12.82 -8.79 -12.10
N ILE A 166 -11.92 -8.02 -12.73
CA ILE A 166 -11.97 -6.56 -12.84
C ILE A 166 -11.70 -6.20 -14.29
N ASN A 167 -12.65 -5.51 -14.98
CA ASN A 167 -12.53 -5.13 -16.38
C ASN A 167 -12.03 -6.30 -17.26
N ASP A 168 -12.73 -7.41 -17.29
CA ASP A 168 -12.39 -8.63 -18.03
C ASP A 168 -11.10 -9.36 -17.58
N TYR A 169 -10.32 -8.78 -16.68
CA TYR A 169 -9.17 -9.42 -16.05
C TYR A 169 -9.64 -10.37 -14.94
N LYS A 170 -9.44 -11.67 -15.13
CA LYS A 170 -9.66 -12.65 -14.06
C LYS A 170 -8.60 -12.43 -12.97
N ILE A 171 -9.02 -12.42 -11.73
CA ILE A 171 -8.14 -12.19 -10.57
C ILE A 171 -7.99 -13.48 -9.78
N HIS A 172 -6.76 -13.97 -9.66
CA HIS A 172 -6.45 -15.26 -9.03
C HIS A 172 -5.72 -15.12 -7.69
N SER A 173 -5.20 -13.93 -7.36
CA SER A 173 -4.45 -13.68 -6.14
C SER A 173 -4.64 -12.26 -5.61
N LEU A 174 -4.38 -12.07 -4.33
CA LEU A 174 -4.37 -10.73 -3.73
C LEU A 174 -3.30 -9.82 -4.38
N ALA A 175 -2.18 -10.40 -4.82
CA ALA A 175 -1.14 -9.68 -5.55
C ALA A 175 -1.64 -9.12 -6.89
N GLU A 176 -2.35 -9.95 -7.67
CA GLU A 176 -2.96 -9.52 -8.93
C GLU A 176 -4.03 -8.45 -8.70
N PHE A 177 -4.89 -8.66 -7.70
CA PHE A 177 -5.90 -7.67 -7.32
C PHE A 177 -5.28 -6.31 -7.00
N GLU A 178 -4.30 -6.28 -6.11
CA GLU A 178 -3.63 -5.04 -5.72
C GLU A 178 -2.95 -4.36 -6.91
N TRP A 179 -2.29 -5.14 -7.77
CA TRP A 179 -1.65 -4.61 -8.96
C TRP A 179 -2.66 -4.02 -9.96
N VAL A 180 -3.72 -4.77 -10.28
CA VAL A 180 -4.74 -4.33 -11.23
C VAL A 180 -5.44 -3.08 -10.72
N VAL A 181 -5.97 -3.12 -9.47
CA VAL A 181 -6.70 -1.99 -8.89
C VAL A 181 -5.83 -0.74 -8.78
N SER A 182 -4.58 -0.90 -8.31
CA SER A 182 -3.68 0.24 -8.14
C SER A 182 -3.34 0.97 -9.45
N ASN A 183 -3.46 0.29 -10.59
CA ASN A 183 -3.18 0.85 -11.91
C ASN A 183 -4.43 1.32 -12.67
N LEU A 184 -5.63 1.16 -12.10
CA LEU A 184 -6.83 1.74 -12.69
C LEU A 184 -6.77 3.27 -12.65
N LYS A 185 -7.22 3.91 -13.73
CA LYS A 185 -7.21 5.38 -13.84
C LYS A 185 -8.24 6.01 -12.90
N TYR A 186 -7.83 7.08 -12.22
CA TYR A 186 -8.72 7.86 -11.36
C TYR A 186 -9.99 8.32 -12.11
N GLN A 187 -11.15 8.18 -11.48
CA GLN A 187 -12.47 8.50 -12.03
C GLN A 187 -12.91 7.66 -13.25
N SER A 188 -12.12 6.68 -13.71
CA SER A 188 -12.60 5.73 -14.70
C SER A 188 -13.67 4.82 -14.12
N LEU A 189 -14.51 4.25 -14.96
CA LEU A 189 -15.43 3.19 -14.57
C LEU A 189 -14.68 1.86 -14.49
N ALA A 190 -14.90 1.13 -13.42
CA ALA A 190 -14.46 -0.24 -13.27
C ALA A 190 -15.68 -1.17 -13.17
N LYS A 191 -15.67 -2.24 -13.95
CA LYS A 191 -16.63 -3.33 -13.88
C LYS A 191 -16.00 -4.45 -13.04
N VAL A 192 -16.66 -4.87 -12.00
CA VAL A 192 -16.17 -5.91 -11.11
C VAL A 192 -17.16 -7.06 -11.07
N LYS A 193 -16.72 -8.26 -11.48
CA LYS A 193 -17.48 -9.49 -11.31
C LYS A 193 -17.26 -10.02 -9.91
N ILE A 194 -18.34 -10.20 -9.18
CA ILE A 194 -18.35 -10.72 -7.82
C ILE A 194 -19.24 -11.95 -7.72
N LYS A 195 -18.95 -12.81 -6.74
CA LYS A 195 -19.87 -13.85 -6.31
C LYS A 195 -20.42 -13.47 -4.94
N ARG A 196 -21.73 -13.28 -4.86
CA ARG A 196 -22.50 -12.94 -3.65
C ARG A 196 -23.63 -13.94 -3.48
N ASN A 197 -23.69 -14.61 -2.33
CA ASN A 197 -24.71 -15.62 -2.04
C ASN A 197 -24.86 -16.66 -3.18
N HIS A 198 -23.73 -17.20 -3.63
CA HIS A 198 -23.61 -18.17 -4.74
C HIS A 198 -24.00 -17.65 -6.14
N GLN A 199 -24.45 -16.42 -6.27
CA GLN A 199 -24.80 -15.78 -7.54
C GLN A 199 -23.64 -14.90 -8.04
N ILE A 200 -23.35 -15.00 -9.34
CA ILE A 200 -22.41 -14.09 -10.00
C ILE A 200 -23.14 -12.80 -10.35
N LYS A 201 -22.55 -11.66 -9.97
CA LYS A 201 -23.07 -10.33 -10.24
C LYS A 201 -21.96 -9.48 -10.81
N GLU A 202 -22.31 -8.50 -11.64
CA GLU A 202 -21.42 -7.46 -12.07
C GLU A 202 -21.82 -6.15 -11.41
N VAL A 203 -20.87 -5.47 -10.80
CA VAL A 203 -21.03 -4.14 -10.22
C VAL A 203 -20.13 -3.15 -10.93
N THR A 204 -20.64 -1.96 -11.20
CA THR A 204 -19.89 -0.87 -11.83
C THR A 204 -19.74 0.26 -10.85
N LEU A 205 -18.53 0.79 -10.76
CA LEU A 205 -18.19 1.89 -9.86
C LEU A 205 -17.13 2.81 -10.47
N LYS A 206 -17.01 4.03 -9.94
CA LYS A 206 -15.91 4.93 -10.28
C LYS A 206 -14.70 4.65 -9.41
N VAL A 207 -13.54 4.45 -10.05
CA VAL A 207 -12.27 4.29 -9.34
C VAL A 207 -11.92 5.55 -8.59
N ASN A 208 -11.57 5.42 -7.32
CA ASN A 208 -11.11 6.51 -6.48
C ASN A 208 -9.60 6.41 -6.23
N LYS A 209 -9.04 7.39 -5.53
CA LYS A 209 -7.68 7.37 -5.03
C LYS A 209 -7.65 6.64 -3.68
N ARG A 210 -6.61 5.84 -3.47
CA ARG A 210 -6.29 5.22 -2.18
C ARG A 210 -5.59 6.24 -1.29
N TYR A 211 -5.94 6.27 -0.01
CA TYR A 211 -5.41 7.24 0.96
C TYR A 211 -4.57 6.60 2.06
N GLY A 212 -4.74 5.30 2.30
CA GLY A 212 -3.98 4.52 3.28
C GLY A 212 -3.71 3.10 2.80
N GLY A 213 -2.88 2.37 3.53
CA GLY A 213 -2.51 0.98 3.25
C GLY A 213 -1.06 0.81 2.82
N PHE A 214 -0.67 -0.44 2.60
CA PHE A 214 0.72 -0.86 2.41
C PHE A 214 1.56 -0.46 3.64
N LEU A 215 2.53 0.42 3.52
CA LEU A 215 3.31 0.91 4.67
C LEU A 215 2.60 2.00 5.49
N LEU A 216 1.54 2.60 4.95
CA LEU A 216 0.76 3.63 5.65
C LEU A 216 -0.35 3.01 6.48
N LYS A 217 -0.83 3.75 7.48
CA LYS A 217 -2.07 3.40 8.19
C LYS A 217 -3.24 3.36 7.21
N ASP A 218 -4.19 2.49 7.45
CA ASP A 218 -5.38 2.31 6.62
C ASP A 218 -6.60 2.08 7.52
N THR A 219 -7.20 3.17 7.93
CA THR A 219 -8.39 3.20 8.78
C THR A 219 -9.63 3.70 8.06
N PHE A 220 -9.51 4.07 6.77
CA PHE A 220 -10.45 4.80 5.93
C PHE A 220 -10.60 6.29 6.29
N LEU A 221 -10.16 6.73 7.47
CA LEU A 221 -10.23 8.14 7.89
C LEU A 221 -9.19 9.02 7.17
N GLU A 222 -8.12 8.41 6.65
CA GLU A 222 -7.08 9.08 5.86
C GLU A 222 -7.64 9.77 4.61
N ARG A 223 -8.79 9.32 4.10
CA ARG A 223 -9.53 9.96 3.00
C ARG A 223 -9.89 11.42 3.31
N TYR A 224 -10.12 11.72 4.57
CA TYR A 224 -10.48 13.06 5.06
C TYR A 224 -9.31 13.80 5.70
N GLY A 225 -8.08 13.31 5.46
CA GLY A 225 -6.90 13.91 6.06
C GLY A 225 -6.82 13.74 7.58
N ILE A 226 -7.61 12.81 8.15
CA ILE A 226 -7.55 12.50 9.58
C ILE A 226 -6.36 11.56 9.82
N ALA A 227 -5.42 12.01 10.64
CA ALA A 227 -4.31 11.18 11.12
C ALA A 227 -4.47 10.91 12.62
N LEU A 228 -4.20 9.67 12.99
CA LEU A 228 -4.30 9.19 14.36
C LEU A 228 -2.92 8.81 14.90
N ASP A 229 -2.65 9.07 16.17
CA ASP A 229 -1.49 8.53 16.87
C ASP A 229 -1.68 7.05 17.23
N LYS A 230 -0.81 6.50 18.10
CA LYS A 230 -0.90 5.10 18.57
C LYS A 230 -2.09 4.87 19.53
N ARG A 231 -2.64 5.92 20.13
CA ARG A 231 -3.78 5.87 21.06
C ARG A 231 -5.09 6.26 20.40
N PHE A 232 -5.07 6.43 19.06
CA PHE A 232 -6.19 6.95 18.27
C PHE A 232 -6.62 8.38 18.62
N THR A 233 -5.67 9.18 19.13
CA THR A 233 -5.86 10.62 19.26
C THR A 233 -5.66 11.26 17.87
N ILE A 234 -6.56 12.18 17.52
CA ILE A 234 -6.51 12.89 16.25
C ILE A 234 -5.36 13.90 16.29
N THR A 235 -4.33 13.68 15.48
CA THR A 235 -3.15 14.54 15.37
C THR A 235 -3.17 15.44 14.14
N LYS A 236 -4.03 15.13 13.18
CA LYS A 236 -4.28 15.94 11.98
C LYS A 236 -5.73 15.75 11.55
N ILE A 237 -6.33 16.80 11.01
CA ILE A 237 -7.70 16.78 10.49
C ILE A 237 -7.76 17.62 9.21
N GLY A 238 -8.46 17.12 8.19
CA GLY A 238 -8.65 17.85 6.94
C GLY A 238 -9.75 18.88 7.04
N SER A 239 -9.86 19.74 6.02
CA SER A 239 -10.83 20.86 6.00
C SER A 239 -12.24 20.46 5.54
N HIS A 240 -12.38 19.36 4.79
CA HIS A 240 -13.66 18.95 4.19
C HIS A 240 -14.09 17.59 4.77
N LEU A 241 -14.79 17.66 5.88
CA LEU A 241 -15.30 16.48 6.58
C LEU A 241 -16.77 16.25 6.22
N PRO A 242 -17.22 15.00 6.08
CA PRO A 242 -18.64 14.70 5.94
C PRO A 242 -19.35 14.90 7.27
N LYS A 243 -20.68 15.06 7.18
CA LYS A 243 -21.56 15.18 8.34
C LYS A 243 -21.28 14.04 9.34
N GLY A 244 -21.15 14.42 10.60
CA GLY A 244 -20.77 13.53 11.69
C GLY A 244 -19.27 13.55 11.98
N LEU A 245 -18.39 13.39 10.99
CA LEU A 245 -16.94 13.58 11.20
C LEU A 245 -16.55 15.05 11.41
N ASP A 246 -17.39 16.00 10.99
CA ASP A 246 -17.22 17.45 11.20
C ASP A 246 -17.30 17.89 12.67
N PHE A 247 -17.82 17.04 13.55
CA PHE A 247 -17.78 17.23 15.02
C PHE A 247 -16.42 16.90 15.63
N LEU A 248 -15.56 16.16 14.93
CA LEU A 248 -14.23 15.78 15.42
C LEU A 248 -13.29 17.00 15.45
N LYS A 249 -12.43 17.05 16.47
CA LYS A 249 -11.39 18.08 16.64
C LYS A 249 -10.01 17.46 16.87
N LEU A 250 -8.98 18.28 16.69
CA LEU A 250 -7.62 17.91 17.11
C LEU A 250 -7.61 17.62 18.61
N GLY A 251 -6.92 16.55 19.00
CA GLY A 251 -6.87 16.11 20.39
C GLY A 251 -7.98 15.13 20.80
N ASP A 252 -9.05 14.99 20.02
CA ASP A 252 -10.07 13.97 20.27
C ASP A 252 -9.48 12.59 20.20
N ARG A 253 -9.89 11.70 21.09
CA ARG A 253 -9.49 10.31 21.11
C ARG A 253 -10.67 9.41 20.82
N ILE A 254 -10.56 8.58 19.78
CA ILE A 254 -11.58 7.57 19.46
C ILE A 254 -11.39 6.38 20.40
N LEU A 255 -12.39 6.13 21.24
CA LEU A 255 -12.39 5.03 22.20
C LEU A 255 -13.07 3.79 21.64
N TRP A 256 -14.27 3.96 21.10
CA TRP A 256 -15.10 2.87 20.61
C TRP A 256 -15.70 3.23 19.25
N VAL A 257 -15.96 2.21 18.46
CA VAL A 257 -16.71 2.29 17.20
C VAL A 257 -17.80 1.25 17.24
N ASN A 258 -19.06 1.65 17.05
CA ASN A 258 -20.22 0.76 17.07
C ASN A 258 -20.23 -0.12 18.34
N ARG A 259 -19.98 0.47 19.51
CA ARG A 259 -19.91 -0.18 20.82
C ARG A 259 -18.78 -1.23 20.94
N LYS A 260 -17.79 -1.21 20.04
CA LYS A 260 -16.61 -2.07 20.11
C LYS A 260 -15.40 -1.24 20.50
N ASN A 261 -14.70 -1.68 21.54
CA ASN A 261 -13.40 -1.11 21.87
C ASN A 261 -12.40 -1.42 20.76
N VAL A 262 -11.77 -0.41 20.22
CA VAL A 262 -10.80 -0.57 19.13
C VAL A 262 -9.35 -0.70 19.61
N ALA A 263 -9.10 -0.48 20.92
CA ALA A 263 -7.88 -0.79 21.68
C ALA A 263 -6.56 -0.45 20.98
N SER A 264 -6.48 0.71 20.32
CA SER A 264 -5.29 1.19 19.60
C SER A 264 -4.79 0.24 18.49
N ASN A 265 -5.66 -0.62 17.97
CA ASN A 265 -5.39 -1.54 16.87
C ASN A 265 -5.99 -0.99 15.56
N PRO A 266 -5.17 -0.52 14.58
CA PRO A 266 -5.68 0.04 13.32
C PRO A 266 -6.54 -0.93 12.50
N LYS A 267 -6.26 -2.23 12.56
CA LYS A 267 -7.08 -3.25 11.89
C LYS A 267 -8.46 -3.34 12.55
N ALA A 268 -8.52 -3.38 13.88
CA ALA A 268 -9.79 -3.42 14.63
C ALA A 268 -10.62 -2.14 14.40
N LEU A 269 -9.98 -0.97 14.37
CA LEU A 269 -10.62 0.30 14.04
C LEU A 269 -11.23 0.25 12.64
N ARG A 270 -10.48 -0.18 11.63
CA ARG A 270 -10.95 -0.31 10.24
C ARG A 270 -12.10 -1.31 10.13
N GLU A 271 -12.01 -2.45 10.81
CA GLU A 271 -13.07 -3.47 10.83
C GLU A 271 -14.36 -2.93 11.44
N ALA A 272 -14.26 -2.16 12.52
CA ALA A 272 -15.42 -1.57 13.18
C ALA A 272 -16.04 -0.42 12.36
N LEU A 273 -15.22 0.35 11.65
CA LEU A 273 -15.67 1.39 10.71
C LEU A 273 -16.30 0.80 9.44
N SER A 274 -15.97 -0.43 9.05
CA SER A 274 -16.54 -1.09 7.87
C SER A 274 -17.98 -1.54 8.13
N ALA A 275 -18.88 -0.59 8.29
CA ALA A 275 -20.30 -0.78 8.58
C ALA A 275 -21.16 0.28 7.91
N ASN A 276 -22.45 -0.03 7.70
CA ASN A 276 -23.41 0.93 7.11
C ASN A 276 -23.81 2.03 8.09
N LYS A 277 -23.76 1.75 9.38
CA LYS A 277 -24.00 2.72 10.46
C LYS A 277 -22.76 2.82 11.29
N ILE A 278 -22.32 4.04 11.56
CA ILE A 278 -21.10 4.32 12.31
C ILE A 278 -21.44 5.27 13.45
N GLU A 279 -21.16 4.81 14.65
CA GLU A 279 -21.24 5.59 15.87
C GLU A 279 -19.88 5.53 16.57
N LEU A 280 -19.30 6.68 16.88
CA LEU A 280 -18.02 6.82 17.56
C LEU A 280 -18.26 7.24 19.01
N LEU A 281 -17.63 6.59 19.98
CA LEU A 281 -17.42 7.15 21.31
C LEU A 281 -16.10 7.88 21.31
N VAL A 282 -16.15 9.15 21.61
CA VAL A 282 -15.00 10.07 21.57
C VAL A 282 -14.77 10.66 22.95
N TRP A 283 -13.51 10.71 23.36
CA TRP A 283 -13.06 11.44 24.55
C TRP A 283 -12.47 12.78 24.13
N ARG A 284 -12.89 13.86 24.82
CA ARG A 284 -12.39 15.23 24.66
C ARG A 284 -12.36 15.92 26.03
N GLU A 285 -11.18 16.35 26.46
CA GLU A 285 -11.02 17.20 27.65
C GLU A 285 -11.76 16.68 28.90
N GLY A 286 -11.71 15.39 29.16
CA GLY A 286 -12.36 14.75 30.31
C GLY A 286 -13.80 14.28 30.08
N PHE A 287 -14.40 14.58 28.94
CA PHE A 287 -15.76 14.17 28.59
C PHE A 287 -15.79 13.08 27.55
N GLU A 288 -16.75 12.17 27.68
CA GLU A 288 -17.04 11.14 26.66
C GLU A 288 -18.41 11.45 26.03
N PHE A 289 -18.47 11.38 24.72
CA PHE A 289 -19.70 11.61 23.96
C PHE A 289 -19.77 10.81 22.69
N TYR A 290 -20.98 10.53 22.23
CA TYR A 290 -21.21 9.78 21.00
C TYR A 290 -21.39 10.71 19.81
N ILE A 291 -20.78 10.33 18.68
CA ILE A 291 -20.95 10.98 17.38
C ILE A 291 -21.53 9.95 16.41
N LYS A 292 -22.66 10.27 15.79
CA LYS A 292 -23.22 9.48 14.67
C LYS A 292 -22.63 10.02 13.37
N VAL A 293 -21.88 9.19 12.67
CA VAL A 293 -21.21 9.56 11.42
C VAL A 293 -22.05 9.17 10.22
N ARG A 294 -22.78 8.06 10.32
CA ARG A 294 -23.58 7.53 9.22
C ARG A 294 -24.71 6.64 9.76
#